data_bbe583425981489881e22082272b4324
#
_entry.id   bbe583425981489881e22082272b4324
#
_cell.length_a   1.000
_cell.length_b   1.000
_cell.length_c   1.000
_cell.angle_alpha   90.00
_cell.angle_beta   90.00
_cell.angle_gamma   90.00
#
_symmetry.space_group_name_H-M   'P 1'
#
loop_
_entity.id
_entity.type
_entity.pdbx_description
1 polymer ?
#
loop_
_entity_poly.entity_id
_entity_poly.type
_entity_poly.pdbx_seq_one_letter_code
_entity_poly.pdbx_strand_id
1 'polypeptide(L)'
;MISSPPIFRPKCWNKAKSGIYSQFEVQRGLPITMLIKYFSQVGEMWQIAPEIRAMVKFQPFNLLNDFSPLGTFDVVFCRNVLIYFDQETKIDVLNRIDKVMERDGFLALGGAETVVGLTRAFKPVADRRGLYAPQPAGKAVPAPANNVVRLVPAAARVAVGGR
;
A
#
# COMPACT_ATOMS: atom_id res chain seq x y z
N MET A 1 -7.99 -2.00 -27.25
CA MET A 1 -7.53 -0.73 -26.67
C MET A 1 -8.40 -0.43 -25.47
N ILE A 2 -7.98 -0.79 -24.27
CA ILE A 2 -8.70 -0.44 -23.04
C ILE A 2 -8.02 0.82 -22.53
N SER A 3 -8.65 1.97 -22.79
CA SER A 3 -8.25 3.25 -22.24
C SER A 3 -8.60 3.26 -20.74
N SER A 4 -7.62 3.02 -19.92
CA SER A 4 -7.77 3.25 -18.47
C SER A 4 -8.00 4.74 -18.25
N PRO A 5 -9.08 5.15 -17.55
CA PRO A 5 -9.28 6.57 -17.26
C PRO A 5 -8.14 7.06 -16.35
N PRO A 6 -7.62 8.27 -16.57
CA PRO A 6 -6.60 8.81 -15.69
C PRO A 6 -7.17 8.97 -14.28
N ILE A 7 -6.61 8.24 -13.30
CA ILE A 7 -6.96 8.32 -11.87
C ILE A 7 -6.53 9.68 -11.29
N PHE A 8 -6.09 10.58 -12.13
CA PHE A 8 -5.66 11.91 -11.76
C PHE A 8 -6.86 12.81 -11.49
N ARG A 9 -7.16 13.08 -10.21
CA ARG A 9 -8.17 14.06 -9.79
C ARG A 9 -7.48 15.39 -9.48
N PRO A 10 -7.57 16.40 -10.37
CA PRO A 10 -6.92 17.70 -10.17
C PRO A 10 -7.31 18.38 -8.84
N LYS A 11 -8.54 18.19 -8.38
CA LYS A 11 -9.03 18.74 -7.10
C LYS A 11 -8.27 18.20 -5.88
N CYS A 12 -7.97 16.90 -5.83
CA CYS A 12 -7.23 16.31 -4.70
C CYS A 12 -5.78 16.81 -4.68
N TRP A 13 -5.18 16.98 -5.83
CA TRP A 13 -3.83 17.51 -5.98
C TRP A 13 -3.70 18.95 -5.49
N ASN A 14 -4.61 19.82 -5.91
CA ASN A 14 -4.62 21.21 -5.48
C ASN A 14 -4.86 21.32 -3.98
N LYS A 15 -5.74 20.48 -3.43
CA LYS A 15 -6.00 20.40 -1.99
C LYS A 15 -4.74 19.97 -1.23
N ALA A 16 -4.06 18.92 -1.67
CA ALA A 16 -2.82 18.47 -1.05
C ALA A 16 -1.76 19.58 -1.05
N LYS A 17 -1.60 20.27 -2.17
CA LYS A 17 -0.67 21.40 -2.29
C LYS A 17 -1.05 22.60 -1.43
N SER A 18 -2.32 22.86 -1.20
CA SER A 18 -2.76 24.00 -0.37
C SER A 18 -2.38 23.82 1.10
N GLY A 19 -2.33 22.57 1.59
CA GLY A 19 -2.12 22.28 2.99
C GLY A 19 -3.28 22.68 3.89
N ILE A 20 -4.50 22.82 3.31
CA ILE A 20 -5.72 23.23 4.01
C ILE A 20 -6.63 22.02 4.18
N TYR A 21 -7.07 21.80 5.40
CA TYR A 21 -7.86 20.65 5.83
C TYR A 21 -9.11 21.07 6.60
N SER A 22 -10.19 20.33 6.45
CA SER A 22 -11.39 20.53 7.27
C SER A 22 -11.18 19.99 8.68
N GLN A 23 -12.01 20.41 9.63
CA GLN A 23 -12.05 19.88 10.99
C GLN A 23 -12.18 18.35 11.00
N PHE A 24 -13.04 17.80 10.15
CA PHE A 24 -13.24 16.36 10.04
C PHE A 24 -11.98 15.60 9.60
N GLU A 25 -11.20 16.17 8.68
CA GLU A 25 -9.98 15.52 8.19
C GLU A 25 -8.86 15.49 9.25
N VAL A 26 -8.68 16.56 9.98
CA VAL A 26 -7.65 16.62 11.04
C VAL A 26 -8.01 15.79 12.27
N GLN A 27 -9.30 15.56 12.53
CA GLN A 27 -9.75 14.71 13.62
C GLN A 27 -9.64 13.20 13.34
N ARG A 28 -9.48 12.79 12.08
CA ARG A 28 -9.38 11.38 11.70
C ARG A 28 -8.00 10.79 11.94
N GLY A 29 -7.63 10.63 13.22
CA GLY A 29 -6.42 9.93 13.63
C GLY A 29 -5.19 10.80 13.85
N LEU A 30 -5.30 12.14 13.73
CA LEU A 30 -4.24 13.05 14.14
C LEU A 30 -4.38 13.35 15.64
N PRO A 31 -3.37 13.05 16.48
CA PRO A 31 -3.40 13.42 17.88
C PRO A 31 -3.53 14.94 18.06
N ILE A 32 -4.31 15.36 19.06
CA ILE A 32 -4.54 16.79 19.32
C ILE A 32 -3.25 17.57 19.55
N THR A 33 -2.25 16.96 20.18
CA THR A 33 -0.93 17.54 20.39
C THR A 33 -0.20 17.86 19.08
N MET A 34 -0.34 17.00 18.08
CA MET A 34 0.21 17.22 16.75
C MET A 34 -0.58 18.28 15.97
N LEU A 35 -1.90 18.30 16.14
CA LEU A 35 -2.74 19.32 15.54
C LEU A 35 -2.34 20.72 16.02
N ILE A 36 -2.27 20.93 17.32
CA ILE A 36 -1.89 22.23 17.90
C ILE A 36 -0.45 22.63 17.54
N LYS A 37 0.45 21.65 17.45
CA LYS A 37 1.85 21.91 17.15
C LYS A 37 2.10 22.29 15.69
N TYR A 38 1.41 21.67 14.77
CA TYR A 38 1.74 21.74 13.33
C TYR A 38 0.67 22.37 12.45
N PHE A 39 -0.47 22.75 13.02
CA PHE A 39 -1.55 23.38 12.28
C PHE A 39 -2.03 24.65 12.98
N SER A 40 -2.47 25.60 12.20
CA SER A 40 -3.15 26.82 12.65
C SER A 40 -4.58 26.81 12.14
N GLN A 41 -5.51 27.25 12.97
CA GLN A 41 -6.90 27.39 12.56
C GLN A 41 -7.08 28.69 11.74
N VAL A 42 -7.70 28.57 10.58
CA VAL A 42 -8.02 29.68 9.69
C VAL A 42 -9.53 29.60 9.37
N GLY A 43 -10.34 30.35 10.09
CA GLY A 43 -11.79 30.24 10.04
C GLY A 43 -12.25 28.84 10.52
N GLU A 44 -12.99 28.13 9.68
CA GLU A 44 -13.44 26.75 9.94
C GLU A 44 -12.46 25.68 9.44
N MET A 45 -11.32 26.08 8.89
CA MET A 45 -10.33 25.19 8.31
C MET A 45 -9.05 25.17 9.12
N TRP A 46 -8.23 24.15 8.90
CA TRP A 46 -6.91 23.98 9.48
C TRP A 46 -5.84 24.05 8.41
N GLN A 47 -4.85 24.87 8.60
CA GLN A 47 -3.71 25.00 7.71
C GLN A 47 -2.47 24.41 8.34
N ILE A 48 -1.79 23.50 7.64
CA ILE A 48 -0.51 22.96 8.09
C ILE A 48 0.57 24.04 8.06
N ALA A 49 1.48 24.01 9.03
CA ALA A 49 2.59 24.95 9.10
C ALA A 49 3.37 25.01 7.78
N PRO A 50 3.73 26.19 7.27
CA PRO A 50 4.44 26.37 6.00
C PRO A 50 5.74 25.59 5.93
N GLU A 51 6.46 25.46 7.05
CA GLU A 51 7.73 24.72 7.16
C GLU A 51 7.52 23.23 6.87
N ILE A 52 6.47 22.63 7.43
CA ILE A 52 6.12 21.23 7.18
C ILE A 52 5.67 21.02 5.73
N ARG A 53 4.87 21.95 5.21
CA ARG A 53 4.41 21.90 3.83
C ARG A 53 5.57 21.99 2.83
N ALA A 54 6.58 22.81 3.12
CA ALA A 54 7.76 22.99 2.27
C ALA A 54 8.64 21.72 2.19
N MET A 55 8.55 20.83 3.19
CA MET A 55 9.27 19.55 3.19
C MET A 55 8.67 18.54 2.21
N VAL A 56 7.45 18.75 1.71
CA VAL A 56 6.74 17.80 0.84
C VAL A 56 6.84 18.23 -0.62
N LYS A 57 7.45 17.37 -1.43
CA LYS A 57 7.50 17.54 -2.89
C LYS A 57 6.33 16.77 -3.53
N PHE A 58 5.38 17.51 -4.07
CA PHE A 58 4.25 16.93 -4.80
C PHE A 58 4.58 16.80 -6.29
N GLN A 59 4.45 15.59 -6.83
CA GLN A 59 4.63 15.34 -8.26
C GLN A 59 3.67 14.25 -8.75
N PRO A 60 3.11 14.36 -9.97
CA PRO A 60 2.35 13.28 -10.58
C PRO A 60 3.32 12.16 -10.93
N PHE A 61 2.91 10.92 -10.61
CA PHE A 61 3.69 9.75 -10.96
C PHE A 61 2.78 8.56 -11.28
N ASN A 62 3.06 7.87 -12.38
CA ASN A 62 2.35 6.64 -12.72
C ASN A 62 3.11 5.45 -12.12
N LEU A 63 2.44 4.66 -11.28
CA LEU A 63 3.03 3.49 -10.64
C LEU A 63 3.44 2.38 -11.63
N LEU A 64 3.02 2.47 -12.87
CA LEU A 64 3.44 1.55 -13.94
C LEU A 64 4.75 2.00 -14.63
N ASN A 65 5.27 3.18 -14.30
CA ASN A 65 6.54 3.66 -14.82
C ASN A 65 7.72 3.13 -13.99
N ASP A 66 8.94 3.32 -14.50
CA ASP A 66 10.17 3.04 -13.75
C ASP A 66 10.31 4.01 -12.56
N PHE A 67 10.67 3.49 -11.39
CA PHE A 67 10.85 4.28 -10.16
C PHE A 67 12.28 4.79 -9.99
N SER A 68 13.24 4.30 -10.76
CA SER A 68 14.67 4.68 -10.64
C SER A 68 14.91 6.19 -10.62
N PRO A 69 14.19 7.03 -11.40
CA PRO A 69 14.38 8.48 -11.35
C PRO A 69 13.97 9.15 -10.03
N LEU A 70 13.25 8.43 -9.16
CA LEU A 70 12.80 8.97 -7.87
C LEU A 70 13.91 8.93 -6.79
N GLY A 71 14.98 8.18 -7.01
CA GLY A 71 16.01 7.90 -6.01
C GLY A 71 15.62 6.78 -5.05
N THR A 72 16.33 6.68 -3.91
CA THR A 72 16.09 5.67 -2.87
C THR A 72 15.30 6.24 -1.69
N PHE A 73 14.58 5.36 -0.98
CA PHE A 73 13.69 5.73 0.11
C PHE A 73 13.88 4.83 1.33
N ASP A 74 13.94 5.43 2.51
CA ASP A 74 13.93 4.72 3.79
C ASP A 74 12.53 4.18 4.12
N VAL A 75 11.48 4.93 3.76
CA VAL A 75 10.09 4.55 4.03
C VAL A 75 9.20 4.83 2.83
N VAL A 76 8.44 3.83 2.42
CA VAL A 76 7.42 3.96 1.36
C VAL A 76 6.03 3.70 1.92
N PHE A 77 5.11 4.63 1.74
CA PHE A 77 3.70 4.46 2.04
C PHE A 77 2.92 4.19 0.74
N CYS A 78 2.55 2.94 0.49
CA CYS A 78 1.71 2.53 -0.64
C CYS A 78 0.38 1.99 -0.10
N ARG A 79 -0.52 2.88 0.34
CA ARG A 79 -1.73 2.52 1.06
C ARG A 79 -2.98 2.74 0.22
N ASN A 80 -3.84 1.72 0.16
CA ASN A 80 -5.13 1.77 -0.52
C ASN A 80 -5.02 2.09 -2.02
N VAL A 81 -3.98 1.61 -2.67
CA VAL A 81 -3.67 1.81 -4.09
C VAL A 81 -3.61 0.47 -4.82
N LEU A 82 -2.92 -0.52 -4.25
CA LEU A 82 -2.74 -1.83 -4.88
C LEU A 82 -4.06 -2.59 -5.04
N ILE A 83 -5.07 -2.28 -4.23
CA ILE A 83 -6.41 -2.89 -4.32
C ILE A 83 -7.08 -2.71 -5.68
N TYR A 84 -6.65 -1.72 -6.47
CA TYR A 84 -7.21 -1.41 -7.80
C TYR A 84 -6.50 -2.14 -8.95
N PHE A 85 -5.42 -2.87 -8.67
CA PHE A 85 -4.64 -3.58 -9.68
C PHE A 85 -4.94 -5.09 -9.66
N ASP A 86 -4.73 -5.75 -10.80
CA ASP A 86 -4.67 -7.20 -10.88
C ASP A 86 -3.41 -7.74 -10.17
N GLN A 87 -3.32 -9.06 -10.04
CA GLN A 87 -2.25 -9.70 -9.27
C GLN A 87 -0.87 -9.49 -9.90
N GLU A 88 -0.76 -9.56 -11.22
CA GLU A 88 0.51 -9.40 -11.94
C GLU A 88 1.05 -7.97 -11.78
N THR A 89 0.18 -6.99 -11.97
CA THR A 89 0.51 -5.58 -11.77
C THR A 89 0.91 -5.27 -10.33
N LYS A 90 0.25 -5.87 -9.32
CA LYS A 90 0.65 -5.74 -7.91
C LYS A 90 2.07 -6.22 -7.68
N ILE A 91 2.41 -7.40 -8.21
CA ILE A 91 3.75 -7.99 -8.10
C ILE A 91 4.79 -7.07 -8.74
N ASP A 92 4.51 -6.56 -9.94
CA ASP A 92 5.42 -5.68 -10.66
C ASP A 92 5.65 -4.36 -9.90
N VAL A 93 4.60 -3.71 -9.41
CA VAL A 93 4.71 -2.49 -8.59
C VAL A 93 5.51 -2.75 -7.31
N LEU A 94 5.26 -3.84 -6.59
CA LEU A 94 6.00 -4.20 -5.39
C LEU A 94 7.49 -4.45 -5.68
N ASN A 95 7.81 -5.14 -6.77
CA ASN A 95 9.20 -5.37 -7.17
C ASN A 95 9.91 -4.07 -7.62
N ARG A 96 9.19 -3.11 -8.17
CA ARG A 96 9.74 -1.77 -8.47
C ARG A 96 9.99 -0.96 -7.21
N ILE A 97 9.09 -1.04 -6.23
CA ILE A 97 9.29 -0.41 -4.91
C ILE A 97 10.56 -0.98 -4.24
N ASP A 98 10.74 -2.31 -4.24
CA ASP A 98 11.93 -2.93 -3.65
C ASP A 98 13.26 -2.40 -4.24
N LYS A 99 13.29 -2.11 -5.54
CA LYS A 99 14.48 -1.59 -6.22
C LYS A 99 14.89 -0.19 -5.76
N VAL A 100 13.95 0.60 -5.25
CA VAL A 100 14.16 1.98 -4.81
C VAL A 100 14.05 2.13 -3.29
N MET A 101 14.05 1.02 -2.55
CA MET A 101 14.08 1.05 -1.09
C MET A 101 15.46 0.75 -0.54
N GLU A 102 15.83 1.46 0.53
CA GLU A 102 16.99 1.11 1.34
C GLU A 102 16.78 -0.26 2.01
N ARG A 103 17.87 -1.00 2.26
CA ARG A 103 17.80 -2.38 2.77
C ARG A 103 17.26 -2.48 4.20
N ASP A 104 17.41 -1.43 4.98
CA ASP A 104 16.85 -1.26 6.32
C ASP A 104 15.55 -0.44 6.34
N GLY A 105 15.01 -0.14 5.15
CA GLY A 105 13.79 0.61 4.97
C GLY A 105 12.52 -0.15 5.28
N PHE A 106 11.38 0.55 5.20
CA PHE A 106 10.07 -0.02 5.50
C PHE A 106 9.02 0.34 4.44
N LEU A 107 8.23 -0.66 4.03
CA LEU A 107 7.04 -0.49 3.20
C LEU A 107 5.78 -0.57 4.08
N ALA A 108 4.97 0.49 4.08
CA ALA A 108 3.68 0.52 4.75
C ALA A 108 2.54 0.38 3.74
N LEU A 109 1.71 -0.66 3.91
CA LEU A 109 0.53 -0.93 3.09
C LEU A 109 -0.78 -0.60 3.83
N GLY A 110 -1.88 -0.51 3.09
CA GLY A 110 -3.23 -0.41 3.65
C GLY A 110 -3.68 -1.71 4.33
N GLY A 111 -4.68 -1.61 5.21
CA GLY A 111 -5.14 -2.76 6.00
C GLY A 111 -5.71 -3.94 5.21
N ALA A 112 -6.15 -3.70 3.97
CA ALA A 112 -6.66 -4.72 3.05
C ALA A 112 -5.60 -5.22 2.05
N GLU A 113 -4.36 -4.73 2.16
CA GLU A 113 -3.27 -5.03 1.24
C GLU A 113 -2.22 -5.90 1.92
N THR A 114 -1.59 -6.78 1.17
CA THR A 114 -0.53 -7.66 1.67
C THR A 114 0.51 -7.94 0.59
N VAL A 115 1.71 -8.27 1.00
CA VAL A 115 2.77 -8.81 0.12
C VAL A 115 2.80 -10.34 0.15
N VAL A 116 2.17 -10.94 1.16
CA VAL A 116 2.20 -12.39 1.39
C VAL A 116 1.53 -13.12 0.23
N GLY A 117 2.25 -14.07 -0.37
CA GLY A 117 1.78 -14.81 -1.54
C GLY A 117 1.90 -14.04 -2.87
N LEU A 118 2.33 -12.78 -2.87
CA LEU A 118 2.53 -11.98 -4.08
C LEU A 118 4.00 -11.88 -4.48
N THR A 119 4.86 -11.51 -3.55
CA THR A 119 6.30 -11.30 -3.83
C THR A 119 7.16 -11.83 -2.69
N ARG A 120 8.41 -12.17 -3.03
CA ARG A 120 9.46 -12.52 -2.06
C ARG A 120 10.37 -11.34 -1.72
N ALA A 121 10.15 -10.18 -2.33
CA ALA A 121 10.96 -9.00 -2.10
C ALA A 121 10.78 -8.42 -0.68
N PHE A 122 9.64 -8.71 -0.05
CA PHE A 122 9.30 -8.17 1.26
C PHE A 122 8.89 -9.27 2.25
N LYS A 123 9.18 -9.04 3.52
CA LYS A 123 8.71 -9.85 4.66
C LYS A 123 7.92 -8.98 5.64
N PRO A 124 6.88 -9.54 6.29
CA PRO A 124 6.17 -8.83 7.36
C PRO A 124 7.12 -8.52 8.52
N VAL A 125 6.97 -7.32 9.10
CA VAL A 125 7.63 -6.98 10.36
C VAL A 125 6.82 -7.57 11.52
N ALA A 126 7.49 -8.27 12.45
CA ALA A 126 6.84 -8.86 13.61
C ALA A 126 6.08 -7.79 14.41
N ASP A 127 4.89 -8.13 14.90
CA ASP A 127 4.02 -7.28 15.74
C ASP A 127 3.61 -5.93 15.11
N ARG A 128 3.86 -5.73 13.81
CA ARG A 128 3.53 -4.50 13.07
C ARG A 128 2.70 -4.79 11.83
N ARG A 129 1.39 -4.87 12.00
CA ARG A 129 0.46 -5.15 10.90
C ARG A 129 0.54 -4.07 9.82
N GLY A 130 0.66 -4.51 8.56
CA GLY A 130 0.75 -3.61 7.40
C GLY A 130 2.12 -2.99 7.17
N LEU A 131 3.13 -3.35 7.98
CA LEU A 131 4.52 -2.93 7.81
C LEU A 131 5.37 -4.10 7.31
N TYR A 132 6.19 -3.85 6.31
CA TYR A 132 7.02 -4.84 5.65
C TYR A 132 8.45 -4.30 5.50
N ALA A 133 9.44 -5.19 5.60
CA ALA A 133 10.84 -4.87 5.36
C ALA A 133 11.34 -5.57 4.09
N PRO A 134 12.26 -4.97 3.32
CA PRO A 134 12.92 -5.63 2.21
C PRO A 134 13.57 -6.95 2.65
N GLN A 135 13.49 -7.96 1.81
CA GLN A 135 14.13 -9.24 2.06
C GLN A 135 15.37 -9.36 1.18
N PRO A 136 16.59 -9.56 1.76
CA PRO A 136 17.77 -9.74 0.96
C PRO A 136 17.60 -10.95 0.04
N ALA A 137 17.94 -10.76 -1.24
CA ALA A 137 17.93 -11.84 -2.21
C ALA A 137 18.87 -12.96 -1.73
N GLY A 138 18.31 -14.09 -1.31
CA GLY A 138 19.12 -15.24 -0.88
C GLY A 138 18.57 -16.08 0.28
N LYS A 139 17.60 -15.60 1.06
CA LYS A 139 16.90 -16.43 2.04
C LYS A 139 15.51 -16.78 1.52
N ALA A 140 15.40 -17.92 0.83
CA ALA A 140 14.12 -18.50 0.45
C ALA A 140 13.36 -18.86 1.72
N VAL A 141 12.33 -18.09 2.08
CA VAL A 141 11.27 -18.59 2.93
C VAL A 141 10.50 -19.58 2.05
N PRO A 142 10.32 -20.86 2.48
CA PRO A 142 9.53 -21.81 1.72
C PRO A 142 8.15 -21.21 1.48
N ALA A 143 7.69 -21.26 0.22
CA ALA A 143 6.33 -20.87 -0.12
C ALA A 143 5.37 -21.63 0.81
N PRO A 144 4.31 -21.00 1.34
CA PRO A 144 3.29 -21.74 2.06
C PRO A 144 2.80 -22.83 1.10
N ALA A 145 2.90 -24.09 1.55
CA ALA A 145 2.42 -25.22 0.78
C ALA A 145 0.95 -24.92 0.44
N ASN A 146 0.64 -24.84 -0.85
CA ASN A 146 -0.71 -24.82 -1.35
C ASN A 146 -1.37 -26.12 -0.89
N ASN A 147 -1.99 -26.10 0.28
CA ASN A 147 -2.97 -27.10 0.68
C ASN A 147 -4.21 -26.86 -0.21
N VAL A 148 -4.11 -27.29 -1.46
CA VAL A 148 -5.27 -27.55 -2.27
C VAL A 148 -5.95 -28.74 -1.61
N VAL A 149 -6.94 -28.46 -0.76
CA VAL A 149 -7.89 -29.46 -0.30
C VAL A 149 -8.64 -29.91 -1.56
N ARG A 150 -8.18 -31.00 -2.18
CA ARG A 150 -8.96 -31.69 -3.18
C ARG A 150 -10.20 -32.23 -2.48
N LEU A 151 -11.31 -31.56 -2.65
CA LEU A 151 -12.63 -32.14 -2.37
C LEU A 151 -12.83 -33.30 -3.33
N VAL A 152 -12.60 -34.51 -2.84
CA VAL A 152 -12.98 -35.75 -3.54
C VAL A 152 -14.49 -35.83 -3.44
N PRO A 153 -15.26 -35.82 -4.53
CA PRO A 153 -16.70 -36.02 -4.45
C PRO A 153 -16.97 -37.41 -3.92
N ALA A 154 -17.75 -37.54 -2.85
CA ALA A 154 -18.21 -38.79 -2.32
C ALA A 154 -19.06 -39.48 -3.39
N ALA A 155 -18.50 -40.54 -3.98
CA ALA A 155 -19.24 -41.39 -4.89
C ALA A 155 -20.38 -42.07 -4.12
N ALA A 156 -21.61 -41.78 -4.53
CA ALA A 156 -22.82 -42.42 -4.07
C ALA A 156 -22.71 -43.95 -4.31
N ARG A 157 -22.58 -44.70 -3.23
CA ARG A 157 -22.81 -46.14 -3.29
C ARG A 157 -24.32 -46.39 -3.34
N VAL A 158 -24.82 -46.61 -4.53
CA VAL A 158 -26.13 -47.23 -4.70
C VAL A 158 -26.03 -48.69 -4.29
N ALA A 159 -26.63 -49.05 -3.15
CA ALA A 159 -26.84 -50.42 -2.78
C ALA A 159 -28.07 -50.91 -3.52
N VAL A 160 -27.86 -51.73 -4.55
CA VAL A 160 -28.95 -52.55 -5.14
C VAL A 160 -29.16 -53.74 -4.24
N GLY A 161 -30.25 -53.76 -3.52
CA GLY A 161 -30.75 -54.94 -2.82
C GLY A 161 -31.44 -55.85 -3.83
N GLY A 162 -31.00 -57.08 -3.84
CA GLY A 162 -31.64 -58.19 -4.55
C GLY A 162 -31.81 -59.38 -3.63
N ARG A 163 -33.08 -59.68 -3.33
CA ARG A 163 -33.68 -60.91 -2.78
C ARG A 163 -33.30 -61.25 -1.34
#